data_6bce56cc59836fe649e558e132a8c20a
#
_entry.id   6bce56cc59836fe649e558e132a8c20a
#
_cell.length_a   1.000
_cell.length_b   1.000
_cell.length_c   1.000
_cell.angle_alpha   90.00
_cell.angle_beta   90.00
_cell.angle_gamma   90.00
#
_symmetry.space_group_name_H-M   'P 1'
#
loop_
_entity.id
_entity.type
_entity.pdbx_description
1 polymer ?
#
loop_
_entity_poly.entity_id
_entity_poly.type
_entity_poly.pdbx_seq_one_letter_code
_entity_poly.pdbx_strand_id
1 'polypeptide(L)'
;VGHQCYPHKMITGRREAMSTLRQYSGIAGFTKPGESGHDAFIAGHASNSVAVAVGMARARDMLGEDYRVLALIGDGALTGGLAYEGLSDAGQSGENLLVILNDNGMSIQKNVGGIAPLLARNHLRPTYLSFKRAYRKVFEKIPGGRALYHFNHKIKKSIKGTILPSSFFEDMGFTYLGPIDGHDLDRLVHVLAWARE
;
A
#
# COMPACT_ATOMS: atom_id res chain seq x y z
N VAL A 1 6.43 4.49 10.09
CA VAL A 1 6.73 4.45 11.53
C VAL A 1 7.96 3.58 11.77
N GLY A 2 8.69 3.83 12.85
CA GLY A 2 9.92 3.12 13.16
C GLY A 2 11.10 3.57 12.28
N HIS A 3 11.99 2.64 11.93
CA HIS A 3 13.23 2.95 11.21
C HIS A 3 13.02 3.49 9.79
N GLN A 4 11.85 3.32 9.19
CA GLN A 4 11.52 3.90 7.88
C GLN A 4 11.51 5.43 7.90
N CYS A 5 11.35 6.05 9.06
CA CYS A 5 11.44 7.51 9.17
C CYS A 5 12.88 8.04 9.00
N TYR A 6 13.91 7.20 9.18
CA TYR A 6 15.30 7.65 9.03
C TYR A 6 15.65 8.01 7.58
N PRO A 7 15.40 7.16 6.57
CA PRO A 7 15.54 7.59 5.18
C PRO A 7 14.72 8.85 4.86
N HIS A 8 13.48 8.93 5.34
CA HIS A 8 12.65 10.12 5.16
C HIS A 8 13.33 11.38 5.72
N LYS A 9 13.86 11.33 6.95
CA LYS A 9 14.58 12.46 7.53
C LYS A 9 15.83 12.84 6.72
N MET A 10 16.59 11.85 6.24
CA MET A 10 17.78 12.08 5.42
C MET A 10 17.48 12.80 4.12
N ILE A 11 16.48 12.34 3.36
CA ILE A 11 16.10 12.92 2.07
C ILE A 11 15.35 14.26 2.20
N THR A 12 14.82 14.56 3.39
CA THR A 12 14.15 15.84 3.69
C THR A 12 15.06 16.84 4.43
N GLY A 13 16.37 16.75 4.23
CA GLY A 13 17.34 17.75 4.64
C GLY A 13 17.93 17.58 6.05
N ARG A 14 17.62 16.50 6.76
CA ARG A 14 18.11 16.26 8.15
C ARG A 14 19.24 15.23 8.22
N ARG A 15 19.96 15.01 7.10
CA ARG A 15 21.05 14.02 7.05
C ARG A 15 22.16 14.31 8.07
N GLU A 16 22.62 15.57 8.15
CA GLU A 16 23.69 15.99 9.05
C GLU A 16 23.24 15.91 10.52
N ALA A 17 21.96 16.16 10.78
CA ALA A 17 21.40 16.09 12.12
C ALA A 17 21.19 14.64 12.64
N MET A 18 21.42 13.61 11.81
CA MET A 18 21.26 12.21 12.23
C MET A 18 22.19 11.81 13.38
N SER A 19 23.33 12.49 13.55
CA SER A 19 24.23 12.29 14.70
C SER A 19 23.57 12.63 16.05
N THR A 20 22.53 13.45 16.05
CA THR A 20 21.79 13.88 17.25
C THR A 20 20.47 13.10 17.45
N LEU A 21 20.25 12.03 16.66
CA LEU A 21 19.02 11.26 16.69
C LEU A 21 18.72 10.73 18.11
N ARG A 22 17.52 11.00 18.62
CA ARG A 22 17.04 10.60 19.96
C ARG A 22 17.84 11.19 21.14
N GLN A 23 18.71 12.17 20.90
CA GLN A 23 19.40 12.87 21.96
C GLN A 23 18.59 14.06 22.48
N TYR A 24 18.94 14.55 23.66
CA TYR A 24 18.35 15.78 24.19
C TYR A 24 18.63 16.94 23.23
N SER A 25 17.63 17.74 22.93
CA SER A 25 17.69 18.82 21.92
C SER A 25 18.09 18.37 20.49
N GLY A 26 18.19 17.09 20.25
CA GLY A 26 18.41 16.51 18.92
C GLY A 26 17.12 16.21 18.17
N ILE A 27 17.25 15.58 17.00
CA ILE A 27 16.08 15.20 16.19
C ILE A 27 15.35 13.99 16.81
N ALA A 28 14.03 14.00 16.70
CA ALA A 28 13.17 12.94 17.22
C ALA A 28 13.40 11.61 16.49
N GLY A 29 13.15 10.50 17.17
CA GLY A 29 13.24 9.15 16.59
C GLY A 29 12.14 8.81 15.59
N PHE A 30 11.11 9.68 15.47
CA PHE A 30 9.97 9.54 14.58
C PHE A 30 9.70 10.87 13.89
N THR A 31 8.75 10.86 12.93
CA THR A 31 8.29 12.11 12.30
C THR A 31 7.66 13.04 13.32
N LYS A 32 7.94 14.33 13.18
CA LYS A 32 7.45 15.39 14.08
C LYS A 32 7.28 16.70 13.29
N PRO A 33 6.06 17.21 13.11
CA PRO A 33 5.80 18.42 12.32
C PRO A 33 6.61 19.65 12.73
N GLY A 34 6.95 19.76 14.01
CA GLY A 34 7.81 20.86 14.52
C GLY A 34 9.28 20.78 14.08
N GLU A 35 9.74 19.66 13.48
CA GLU A 35 11.09 19.52 12.94
C GLU A 35 11.20 19.84 11.46
N SER A 36 10.15 19.57 10.69
CA SER A 36 10.15 19.73 9.24
C SER A 36 8.73 19.87 8.71
N GLY A 37 8.55 20.75 7.73
CA GLY A 37 7.31 20.83 6.97
C GLY A 37 6.99 19.57 6.13
N HIS A 38 7.95 18.65 6.01
CA HIS A 38 7.73 17.35 5.36
C HIS A 38 7.20 16.28 6.32
N ASP A 39 7.08 16.57 7.61
CA ASP A 39 6.54 15.66 8.62
C ASP A 39 5.06 15.98 8.84
N ALA A 40 4.18 15.37 8.08
CA ALA A 40 2.73 15.67 8.13
C ALA A 40 2.06 15.25 9.45
N PHE A 41 2.66 14.30 10.19
CA PHE A 41 2.05 13.75 11.40
C PHE A 41 3.09 13.26 12.42
N ILE A 42 2.74 13.34 13.71
CA ILE A 42 3.54 12.72 14.77
C ILE A 42 3.29 11.21 14.76
N ALA A 43 4.30 10.44 14.42
CA ALA A 43 4.23 9.00 14.41
C ALA A 43 5.10 8.40 15.52
N GLY A 44 4.76 7.22 16.00
CA GLY A 44 5.49 6.49 17.04
C GLY A 44 4.90 5.10 17.27
N HIS A 45 3.62 4.92 16.96
CA HIS A 45 2.92 3.65 17.05
C HIS A 45 2.81 3.00 15.67
N ALA A 46 3.02 1.69 15.60
CA ALA A 46 2.75 0.93 14.39
C ALA A 46 1.23 0.88 14.10
N SER A 47 0.87 0.54 12.88
CA SER A 47 -0.51 0.24 12.43
C SER A 47 -1.46 1.43 12.33
N ASN A 48 -1.07 2.66 12.70
CA ASN A 48 -1.97 3.81 12.72
C ASN A 48 -2.02 4.61 11.41
N SER A 49 -1.15 4.33 10.44
CA SER A 49 -1.00 5.16 9.24
C SER A 49 -2.29 5.26 8.42
N VAL A 50 -3.05 4.16 8.29
CA VAL A 50 -4.30 4.15 7.53
C VAL A 50 -5.38 4.97 8.24
N ALA A 51 -5.59 4.75 9.55
CA ALA A 51 -6.58 5.49 10.33
C ALA A 51 -6.31 7.01 10.33
N VAL A 52 -5.03 7.40 10.47
CA VAL A 52 -4.62 8.81 10.37
C VAL A 52 -4.91 9.37 8.97
N ALA A 53 -4.59 8.61 7.91
CA ALA A 53 -4.82 9.05 6.53
C ALA A 53 -6.32 9.20 6.23
N VAL A 54 -7.18 8.34 6.75
CA VAL A 54 -8.65 8.50 6.66
C VAL A 54 -9.09 9.82 7.28
N GLY A 55 -8.59 10.13 8.50
CA GLY A 55 -8.90 11.39 9.16
C GLY A 55 -8.43 12.61 8.34
N MET A 56 -7.25 12.55 7.73
CA MET A 56 -6.73 13.59 6.86
C MET A 56 -7.54 13.75 5.57
N ALA A 57 -7.97 12.64 4.94
CA ALA A 57 -8.79 12.67 3.75
C ALA A 57 -10.17 13.32 4.03
N ARG A 58 -10.79 12.94 5.14
CA ARG A 58 -12.05 13.56 5.59
C ARG A 58 -11.91 15.05 5.88
N ALA A 59 -10.84 15.43 6.59
CA ALA A 59 -10.57 16.84 6.87
C ALA A 59 -10.39 17.64 5.58
N ARG A 60 -9.62 17.13 4.61
CA ARG A 60 -9.48 17.72 3.27
C ARG A 60 -10.83 17.94 2.61
N ASP A 61 -11.68 16.91 2.58
CA ASP A 61 -12.98 16.97 1.90
C ASP A 61 -13.93 17.94 2.61
N MET A 62 -13.94 17.96 3.96
CA MET A 62 -14.73 18.90 4.76
C MET A 62 -14.30 20.35 4.58
N LEU A 63 -13.00 20.59 4.38
CA LEU A 63 -12.42 21.92 4.19
C LEU A 63 -12.43 22.37 2.72
N GLY A 64 -12.80 21.49 1.78
CA GLY A 64 -12.77 21.77 0.34
C GLY A 64 -11.35 21.95 -0.19
N GLU A 65 -10.36 21.33 0.44
CA GLU A 65 -8.97 21.38 0.02
C GLU A 65 -8.66 20.33 -1.05
N ASP A 66 -7.66 20.58 -1.89
CA ASP A 66 -7.26 19.69 -3.00
C ASP A 66 -5.81 19.20 -2.83
N TYR A 67 -5.58 18.31 -1.88
CA TYR A 67 -4.32 17.56 -1.76
C TYR A 67 -4.55 16.05 -1.76
N ARG A 68 -3.54 15.32 -2.11
CA ARG A 68 -3.59 13.85 -2.13
C ARG A 68 -3.17 13.28 -0.78
N VAL A 69 -3.88 12.27 -0.33
CA VAL A 69 -3.57 11.56 0.91
C VAL A 69 -3.12 10.14 0.57
N LEU A 70 -1.92 9.79 1.06
CA LEU A 70 -1.33 8.47 0.87
C LEU A 70 -0.94 7.89 2.23
N ALA A 71 -1.32 6.64 2.46
CA ALA A 71 -0.87 5.86 3.61
C ALA A 71 0.12 4.80 3.17
N LEU A 72 1.36 4.85 3.65
CA LEU A 72 2.35 3.78 3.45
C LEU A 72 2.39 2.93 4.71
N ILE A 73 2.11 1.64 4.58
CA ILE A 73 2.09 0.68 5.68
C ILE A 73 2.92 -0.56 5.32
N GLY A 74 3.73 -1.06 6.26
CA GLY A 74 4.44 -2.32 6.11
C GLY A 74 3.56 -3.52 6.44
N ASP A 75 3.91 -4.71 5.92
CA ASP A 75 3.22 -5.98 6.15
C ASP A 75 3.13 -6.33 7.64
N GLY A 76 4.22 -6.14 8.40
CA GLY A 76 4.21 -6.35 9.85
C GLY A 76 3.29 -5.37 10.60
N ALA A 77 3.23 -4.10 10.17
CA ALA A 77 2.32 -3.11 10.77
C ALA A 77 0.85 -3.37 10.39
N LEU A 78 0.61 -3.99 9.24
CA LEU A 78 -0.74 -4.37 8.82
C LEU A 78 -1.37 -5.44 9.72
N THR A 79 -0.59 -6.20 10.49
CA THR A 79 -1.12 -7.20 11.43
C THR A 79 -1.79 -6.62 12.68
N GLY A 80 -1.64 -5.32 12.94
CA GLY A 80 -2.25 -4.65 14.08
C GLY A 80 -3.73 -4.33 13.88
N GLY A 81 -4.55 -4.46 14.92
CA GLY A 81 -6.00 -4.25 14.86
C GLY A 81 -6.40 -2.87 14.32
N LEU A 82 -5.69 -1.81 14.74
CA LEU A 82 -5.95 -0.44 14.29
C LEU A 82 -5.81 -0.27 12.77
N ALA A 83 -4.91 -1.05 12.12
CA ALA A 83 -4.80 -1.05 10.66
C ALA A 83 -6.08 -1.58 9.99
N TYR A 84 -6.71 -2.60 10.57
CA TYR A 84 -7.97 -3.15 10.05
C TYR A 84 -9.15 -2.22 10.27
N GLU A 85 -9.22 -1.60 11.43
CA GLU A 85 -10.25 -0.60 11.72
C GLU A 85 -10.14 0.55 10.70
N GLY A 86 -8.92 1.05 10.46
CA GLY A 86 -8.67 2.09 9.47
C GLY A 86 -8.99 1.64 8.03
N LEU A 87 -8.63 0.41 7.64
CA LEU A 87 -8.98 -0.12 6.32
C LEU A 87 -10.48 -0.33 6.15
N SER A 88 -11.15 -0.88 7.16
CA SER A 88 -12.60 -1.09 7.13
C SER A 88 -13.34 0.24 6.98
N ASP A 89 -12.94 1.25 7.74
CA ASP A 89 -13.52 2.58 7.67
C ASP A 89 -13.24 3.25 6.31
N ALA A 90 -12.00 3.21 5.83
CA ALA A 90 -11.60 3.78 4.53
C ALA A 90 -12.37 3.14 3.35
N GLY A 91 -12.50 1.81 3.36
CA GLY A 91 -13.19 1.10 2.28
C GLY A 91 -14.70 1.33 2.28
N GLN A 92 -15.31 1.53 3.46
CA GLN A 92 -16.73 1.83 3.58
C GLN A 92 -17.06 3.28 3.23
N SER A 93 -16.23 4.22 3.64
CA SER A 93 -16.49 5.65 3.49
C SER A 93 -16.18 6.19 2.10
N GLY A 94 -15.27 5.54 1.37
CA GLY A 94 -14.98 5.85 -0.03
C GLY A 94 -14.20 7.15 -0.24
N GLU A 95 -13.49 7.66 0.76
CA GLU A 95 -12.61 8.82 0.60
C GLU A 95 -11.51 8.53 -0.44
N ASN A 96 -11.12 9.56 -1.17
CA ASN A 96 -10.01 9.47 -2.12
C ASN A 96 -8.67 9.36 -1.36
N LEU A 97 -8.28 8.12 -1.10
CA LEU A 97 -7.12 7.72 -0.32
C LEU A 97 -6.36 6.60 -1.03
N LEU A 98 -5.05 6.74 -1.17
CA LEU A 98 -4.18 5.68 -1.67
C LEU A 98 -3.47 4.98 -0.51
N VAL A 99 -3.68 3.67 -0.38
CA VAL A 99 -2.96 2.83 0.58
C VAL A 99 -1.89 2.02 -0.15
N ILE A 100 -0.63 2.21 0.25
CA ILE A 100 0.53 1.48 -0.29
C ILE A 100 0.97 0.46 0.76
N LEU A 101 0.73 -0.82 0.48
CA LEU A 101 1.24 -1.91 1.30
C LEU A 101 2.66 -2.27 0.82
N ASN A 102 3.66 -1.97 1.64
CA ASN A 102 5.04 -2.37 1.41
C ASN A 102 5.29 -3.72 2.08
N ASP A 103 5.36 -4.76 1.25
CA ASP A 103 5.57 -6.14 1.70
C ASP A 103 6.94 -6.63 1.22
N ASN A 104 7.87 -6.77 2.15
CA ASN A 104 9.20 -7.32 1.90
C ASN A 104 9.37 -8.74 2.48
N GLY A 105 8.31 -9.32 3.03
CA GLY A 105 8.31 -10.63 3.67
C GLY A 105 9.14 -10.71 4.96
N MET A 106 9.60 -9.56 5.48
CA MET A 106 10.46 -9.50 6.66
C MET A 106 9.80 -8.69 7.77
N SER A 107 9.73 -9.28 8.95
CA SER A 107 9.45 -8.59 10.19
C SER A 107 10.48 -9.01 11.25
N ILE A 108 10.55 -8.29 12.37
CA ILE A 108 11.45 -8.61 13.51
C ILE A 108 11.16 -10.03 14.03
N GLN A 109 9.90 -10.45 13.94
CA GLN A 109 9.44 -11.83 14.18
C GLN A 109 8.52 -12.26 13.04
N LYS A 110 8.26 -13.57 12.89
CA LYS A 110 7.27 -14.05 11.92
C LYS A 110 5.94 -13.32 12.14
N ASN A 111 5.37 -12.79 11.08
CA ASN A 111 4.06 -12.17 11.12
C ASN A 111 3.04 -13.16 11.72
N VAL A 112 2.29 -12.71 12.72
CA VAL A 112 1.27 -13.51 13.42
C VAL A 112 -0.12 -13.07 13.00
N GLY A 113 -1.09 -13.97 13.16
CA GLY A 113 -2.49 -13.69 12.82
C GLY A 113 -2.91 -14.24 11.45
N GLY A 114 -4.23 -14.30 11.21
CA GLY A 114 -4.83 -14.93 10.03
C GLY A 114 -4.46 -14.29 8.68
N ILE A 115 -3.98 -13.05 8.69
CA ILE A 115 -3.55 -12.35 7.46
C ILE A 115 -2.10 -12.63 7.09
N ALA A 116 -1.23 -12.94 8.04
CA ALA A 116 0.14 -13.28 7.73
C ALA A 116 0.26 -14.43 6.69
N PRO A 117 -0.50 -15.54 6.80
CA PRO A 117 -0.53 -16.55 5.75
C PRO A 117 -1.12 -16.06 4.43
N LEU A 118 -2.07 -15.12 4.46
CA LEU A 118 -2.69 -14.56 3.27
C LEU A 118 -1.68 -13.73 2.46
N LEU A 119 -0.90 -12.88 3.13
CA LEU A 119 0.18 -12.10 2.53
C LEU A 119 1.33 -13.01 2.06
N ALA A 120 1.74 -13.99 2.87
CA ALA A 120 2.81 -14.93 2.53
C ALA A 120 2.50 -15.74 1.26
N ARG A 121 1.24 -16.05 0.97
CA ARG A 121 0.83 -16.73 -0.27
C ARG A 121 1.12 -15.91 -1.53
N ASN A 122 1.24 -14.58 -1.41
CA ASN A 122 1.61 -13.70 -2.54
C ASN A 122 3.06 -13.81 -2.93
N HIS A 123 3.98 -14.00 -1.98
CA HIS A 123 5.41 -14.17 -2.25
C HIS A 123 5.74 -15.45 -3.03
N LEU A 124 4.89 -16.47 -2.96
CA LEU A 124 5.16 -17.79 -3.52
C LEU A 124 4.76 -17.96 -5.00
N ARG A 125 4.33 -16.92 -5.72
CA ARG A 125 3.86 -17.09 -7.11
C ARG A 125 4.45 -16.11 -8.14
N PRO A 126 5.76 -16.20 -8.48
CA PRO A 126 6.30 -15.59 -9.70
C PRO A 126 5.59 -16.11 -10.97
N THR A 127 5.01 -17.31 -10.89
CA THR A 127 4.36 -18.04 -11.99
C THR A 127 3.06 -17.36 -12.49
N TYR A 128 2.34 -16.64 -11.65
CA TYR A 128 1.07 -16.00 -12.07
C TYR A 128 1.28 -14.84 -13.06
N LEU A 129 2.30 -14.02 -12.84
CA LEU A 129 2.62 -12.89 -13.74
C LEU A 129 3.19 -13.40 -15.08
N SER A 130 3.97 -14.48 -15.07
CA SER A 130 4.47 -15.12 -16.28
C SER A 130 3.34 -15.83 -17.04
N PHE A 131 2.42 -16.50 -16.35
CA PHE A 131 1.23 -17.11 -16.93
C PHE A 131 0.29 -16.07 -17.55
N LYS A 132 0.06 -14.94 -16.88
CA LYS A 132 -0.76 -13.84 -17.41
C LYS A 132 -0.15 -13.20 -18.66
N ARG A 133 1.19 -13.07 -18.72
CA ARG A 133 1.91 -12.60 -19.92
C ARG A 133 1.84 -13.61 -21.06
N ALA A 134 2.01 -14.89 -20.79
CA ALA A 134 1.90 -15.96 -21.78
C ALA A 134 0.47 -16.09 -22.30
N TYR A 135 -0.52 -16.05 -21.41
CA TYR A 135 -1.95 -16.10 -21.74
C TYR A 135 -2.35 -14.93 -22.66
N ARG A 136 -1.94 -13.71 -22.33
CA ARG A 136 -2.20 -12.52 -23.15
C ARG A 136 -1.58 -12.64 -24.54
N LYS A 137 -0.30 -13.08 -24.64
CA LYS A 137 0.39 -13.28 -25.92
C LYS A 137 -0.26 -14.33 -26.79
N VAL A 138 -0.84 -15.38 -26.22
CA VAL A 138 -1.56 -16.42 -26.97
C VAL A 138 -2.87 -15.88 -27.55
N PHE A 139 -3.64 -15.13 -26.79
CA PHE A 139 -4.93 -14.59 -27.25
C PHE A 139 -4.77 -13.40 -28.22
N GLU A 140 -3.68 -12.65 -28.17
CA GLU A 140 -3.39 -11.60 -29.16
C GLU A 140 -3.05 -12.17 -30.56
N LYS A 141 -2.69 -13.46 -30.64
CA LYS A 141 -2.35 -14.16 -31.91
C LYS A 141 -3.50 -14.93 -32.56
N ILE A 142 -4.66 -15.02 -31.91
CA ILE A 142 -5.82 -15.77 -32.44
C ILE A 142 -6.83 -14.80 -33.04
N PRO A 143 -7.24 -14.99 -34.31
CA PRO A 143 -8.33 -14.22 -34.93
C PRO A 143 -9.62 -14.36 -34.10
N GLY A 144 -10.21 -13.26 -33.64
CA GLY A 144 -11.39 -13.28 -32.75
C GLY A 144 -11.11 -13.36 -31.26
N GLY A 145 -9.87 -13.43 -30.84
CA GLY A 145 -9.44 -13.58 -29.43
C GLY A 145 -9.88 -12.44 -28.51
N ARG A 146 -10.14 -11.23 -29.04
CA ARG A 146 -10.66 -10.09 -28.26
C ARG A 146 -12.08 -10.30 -27.74
N ALA A 147 -12.98 -10.89 -28.56
CA ALA A 147 -14.35 -11.18 -28.12
C ALA A 147 -14.38 -12.30 -27.07
N LEU A 148 -13.55 -13.33 -27.24
CA LEU A 148 -13.38 -14.41 -26.28
C LEU A 148 -12.74 -13.95 -24.97
N TYR A 149 -11.84 -12.97 -25.00
CA TYR A 149 -11.24 -12.34 -23.83
C TYR A 149 -12.29 -11.60 -22.97
N HIS A 150 -13.22 -10.87 -23.59
CA HIS A 150 -14.31 -10.19 -22.88
C HIS A 150 -15.36 -11.16 -22.32
N PHE A 151 -15.66 -12.26 -22.99
CA PHE A 151 -16.57 -13.29 -22.49
C PHE A 151 -15.98 -14.03 -21.27
N ASN A 152 -14.70 -14.36 -21.32
CA ASN A 152 -13.98 -14.97 -20.19
C ASN A 152 -13.83 -14.03 -18.98
N HIS A 153 -13.98 -12.70 -19.15
CA HIS A 153 -13.92 -11.76 -18.04
C HIS A 153 -15.10 -11.94 -17.05
N LYS A 154 -16.29 -12.33 -17.54
CA LYS A 154 -17.45 -12.65 -16.68
C LYS A 154 -17.25 -13.96 -15.90
N ILE A 155 -16.68 -14.98 -16.55
CA ILE A 155 -16.40 -16.28 -15.89
C ILE A 155 -15.24 -16.17 -14.89
N LYS A 156 -14.24 -15.31 -15.14
CA LYS A 156 -13.15 -15.04 -14.21
C LYS A 156 -13.60 -14.42 -12.89
N LYS A 157 -14.66 -13.63 -12.89
CA LYS A 157 -15.22 -13.04 -11.66
C LYS A 157 -15.74 -14.13 -10.70
N SER A 158 -16.29 -15.23 -11.25
CA SER A 158 -16.80 -16.36 -10.46
C SER A 158 -15.69 -17.28 -9.90
N ILE A 159 -14.53 -17.37 -10.62
CA ILE A 159 -13.40 -18.23 -10.19
C ILE A 159 -12.37 -17.46 -9.35
N LYS A 160 -12.31 -16.12 -9.47
CA LYS A 160 -11.42 -15.24 -8.68
C LYS A 160 -11.72 -15.26 -7.17
N GLY A 161 -12.96 -15.54 -6.78
CA GLY A 161 -13.39 -15.46 -5.39
C GLY A 161 -12.75 -16.49 -4.44
N THR A 162 -12.00 -17.46 -4.95
CA THR A 162 -11.55 -18.59 -4.12
C THR A 162 -10.03 -18.64 -3.86
N ILE A 163 -9.21 -17.80 -4.53
CA ILE A 163 -7.74 -18.09 -4.56
C ILE A 163 -6.82 -16.86 -4.38
N LEU A 164 -7.29 -15.61 -4.36
CA LEU A 164 -6.38 -14.44 -4.37
C LEU A 164 -6.57 -13.49 -3.16
N PRO A 165 -5.48 -13.01 -2.57
CA PRO A 165 -5.52 -11.97 -1.52
C PRO A 165 -6.08 -10.63 -2.01
N SER A 166 -6.15 -10.41 -3.32
CA SER A 166 -6.86 -9.28 -3.92
C SER A 166 -8.33 -9.24 -3.49
N SER A 167 -8.98 -10.40 -3.27
CA SER A 167 -10.36 -10.44 -2.81
C SER A 167 -10.54 -9.80 -1.45
N PHE A 168 -9.60 -9.98 -0.52
CA PHE A 168 -9.71 -9.40 0.81
C PHE A 168 -9.81 -7.87 0.78
N PHE A 169 -8.95 -7.18 0.03
CA PHE A 169 -9.00 -5.73 -0.07
C PHE A 169 -10.18 -5.25 -0.95
N GLU A 170 -10.50 -6.01 -2.01
CA GLU A 170 -11.66 -5.73 -2.86
C GLU A 170 -12.98 -5.91 -2.08
N ASP A 171 -13.07 -6.92 -1.20
CA ASP A 171 -14.23 -7.15 -0.32
C ASP A 171 -14.38 -6.05 0.74
N MET A 172 -13.28 -5.40 1.12
CA MET A 172 -13.29 -4.22 1.99
C MET A 172 -13.63 -2.92 1.25
N GLY A 173 -13.83 -2.93 -0.06
CA GLY A 173 -14.20 -1.75 -0.85
C GLY A 173 -13.04 -1.07 -1.59
N PHE A 174 -11.83 -1.63 -1.56
CA PHE A 174 -10.68 -1.05 -2.28
C PHE A 174 -10.56 -1.57 -3.70
N THR A 175 -10.03 -0.72 -4.59
CA THR A 175 -9.51 -1.15 -5.89
C THR A 175 -8.07 -1.64 -5.70
N TYR A 176 -7.84 -2.94 -5.86
CA TYR A 176 -6.51 -3.53 -5.66
C TYR A 176 -5.65 -3.47 -6.92
N LEU A 177 -4.48 -2.85 -6.79
CA LEU A 177 -3.46 -2.73 -7.82
C LEU A 177 -2.18 -3.48 -7.39
N GLY A 178 -1.95 -4.64 -7.93
CA GLY A 178 -0.72 -5.35 -7.58
C GLY A 178 -0.80 -6.86 -7.74
N PRO A 179 0.21 -7.57 -7.22
CA PRO A 179 1.46 -7.04 -6.64
C PRO A 179 2.38 -6.42 -7.69
N ILE A 180 3.17 -5.42 -7.26
CA ILE A 180 4.13 -4.68 -8.09
C ILE A 180 5.50 -4.87 -7.47
N ASP A 181 6.51 -5.13 -8.29
CA ASP A 181 7.90 -5.13 -7.84
C ASP A 181 8.31 -3.69 -7.52
N GLY A 182 8.57 -3.39 -6.25
CA GLY A 182 8.96 -2.06 -5.79
C GLY A 182 10.36 -1.63 -6.25
N HIS A 183 11.17 -2.54 -6.81
CA HIS A 183 12.47 -2.22 -7.41
C HIS A 183 12.37 -1.93 -8.92
N ASP A 184 11.24 -2.26 -9.55
CA ASP A 184 10.92 -1.84 -10.93
C ASP A 184 10.33 -0.41 -10.89
N LEU A 185 11.23 0.58 -10.87
CA LEU A 185 10.86 1.99 -10.69
C LEU A 185 9.97 2.51 -11.82
N ASP A 186 10.22 2.12 -13.06
CA ASP A 186 9.43 2.55 -14.22
C ASP A 186 7.98 2.09 -14.06
N ARG A 187 7.80 0.84 -13.68
CA ARG A 187 6.47 0.29 -13.45
C ARG A 187 5.79 0.89 -12.23
N LEU A 188 6.54 1.10 -11.14
CA LEU A 188 6.03 1.70 -9.92
C LEU A 188 5.53 3.13 -10.18
N VAL A 189 6.32 3.95 -10.86
CA VAL A 189 5.97 5.32 -11.23
C VAL A 189 4.72 5.33 -12.11
N HIS A 190 4.64 4.45 -13.11
CA HIS A 190 3.48 4.35 -13.99
C HIS A 190 2.19 4.01 -13.23
N VAL A 191 2.26 3.06 -12.30
CA VAL A 191 1.08 2.66 -11.51
C VAL A 191 0.67 3.74 -10.51
N LEU A 192 1.63 4.41 -9.87
CA LEU A 192 1.34 5.51 -8.97
C LEU A 192 0.75 6.73 -9.70
N ALA A 193 1.24 7.01 -10.92
CA ALA A 193 0.66 8.06 -11.77
C ALA A 193 -0.79 7.75 -12.14
N TRP A 194 -1.09 6.50 -12.52
CA TRP A 194 -2.45 6.06 -12.81
C TRP A 194 -3.36 6.11 -11.57
N ALA A 195 -2.84 5.72 -10.41
CA ALA A 195 -3.63 5.75 -9.16
C ALA A 195 -3.93 7.19 -8.67
N ARG A 196 -3.25 8.18 -9.21
CA ARG A 196 -3.48 9.60 -8.91
C ARG A 196 -4.68 10.19 -9.65
N GLU A 197 -5.01 9.65 -10.82
CA GLU A 197 -6.15 10.06 -11.65
C GLU A 197 -7.49 9.53 -11.09
#